data_e30e4b9322bd1b717b8b25396a05225d
#
_entry.id   e30e4b9322bd1b717b8b25396a05225d
#
_cell.length_a   1.000
_cell.length_b   1.000
_cell.length_c   1.000
_cell.angle_alpha   90.00
_cell.angle_beta   90.00
_cell.angle_gamma   90.00
#
_symmetry.space_group_name_H-M   'P 1'
#
loop_
_entity.id
_entity.type
_entity.pdbx_description
1 polymer ?
#
loop_
_entity_poly.entity_id
_entity_poly.type
_entity_poly.pdbx_seq_one_letter_code
_entity_poly.pdbx_strand_id
1 'polypeptide(L)'
;MSETPLLLGIPSKGRLQENCTDFFERAGMRFSTGRGARDYRGTIAGLADVEVLFLSASEIAGQLAAGAIHLGITGEDLVRETIPRADDRVALIAPLGFGQANVVVAVPQAWIDVGSMADVEDVAASFRQRHGRRLRVATKYVRLTRAFFSQHGIADYLIVESLGATEGAPAAGTADLIVDITTTGATLAANALKVLEDGVLLRSQANLVASGFADWSRRAKAGAGAVLARIAAQSRAGGLREVRFALPDGQDSFLAEAADRFGASAPFGIPAAGQPATLLVPVGEVYALAEWLAAKGAKAITVTPLDFVFEPSNPLMARLEERLGRAR
;
A
#
# COMPACT_ATOMS: atom_id res chain seq x y z
N MET A 1 -31.72 11.86 5.65
CA MET A 1 -30.29 11.77 5.33
C MET A 1 -29.71 10.66 6.20
N SER A 2 -29.06 9.66 5.63
CA SER A 2 -28.47 8.54 6.36
C SER A 2 -27.46 9.03 7.41
N GLU A 3 -27.55 8.54 8.64
CA GLU A 3 -26.59 8.80 9.73
C GLU A 3 -25.59 7.63 9.88
N THR A 4 -25.34 6.89 8.82
CA THR A 4 -24.46 5.71 8.82
C THR A 4 -23.05 6.10 9.23
N PRO A 5 -22.40 5.39 10.19
CA PRO A 5 -21.01 5.62 10.54
C PRO A 5 -20.09 5.20 9.38
N LEU A 6 -18.81 5.57 9.44
CA LEU A 6 -17.81 5.02 8.55
C LEU A 6 -17.70 3.50 8.74
N LEU A 7 -17.82 2.74 7.67
CA LEU A 7 -17.54 1.30 7.66
C LEU A 7 -16.13 1.08 7.10
N LEU A 8 -15.23 0.55 7.94
CA LEU A 8 -13.83 0.29 7.63
C LEU A 8 -13.56 -1.21 7.58
N GLY A 9 -13.25 -1.74 6.40
CA GLY A 9 -12.88 -3.14 6.20
C GLY A 9 -11.40 -3.40 6.54
N ILE A 10 -11.15 -4.32 7.46
CA ILE A 10 -9.80 -4.70 7.92
C ILE A 10 -9.59 -6.19 7.64
N PRO A 11 -8.39 -6.62 7.17
CA PRO A 11 -8.08 -8.04 7.00
C PRO A 11 -8.26 -8.83 8.29
N SER A 12 -8.93 -10.00 8.20
CA SER A 12 -9.33 -10.81 9.36
C SER A 12 -8.33 -11.91 9.73
N LYS A 13 -7.26 -12.14 8.93
CA LYS A 13 -6.31 -13.23 9.14
C LYS A 13 -4.97 -13.04 8.45
N GLY A 14 -3.97 -13.78 8.95
CA GLY A 14 -2.63 -13.89 8.37
C GLY A 14 -1.80 -12.61 8.54
N ARG A 15 -0.63 -12.60 7.90
CA ARG A 15 0.33 -11.49 7.98
C ARG A 15 -0.26 -10.13 7.61
N LEU A 16 -1.23 -10.10 6.72
CA LEU A 16 -1.86 -8.84 6.32
C LEU A 16 -2.67 -8.24 7.48
N GLN A 17 -3.35 -9.09 8.28
CA GLN A 17 -4.05 -8.65 9.49
C GLN A 17 -3.06 -8.13 10.53
N GLU A 18 -1.98 -8.87 10.82
CA GLU A 18 -0.96 -8.50 11.80
C GLU A 18 -0.34 -7.16 11.45
N ASN A 19 0.17 -7.01 10.22
CA ASN A 19 0.75 -5.75 9.75
C ASN A 19 -0.24 -4.58 9.76
N CYS A 20 -1.51 -4.85 9.46
CA CYS A 20 -2.57 -3.85 9.50
C CYS A 20 -2.83 -3.40 10.94
N THR A 21 -2.90 -4.33 11.89
CA THR A 21 -3.08 -4.03 13.31
C THR A 21 -1.92 -3.17 13.82
N ASP A 22 -0.68 -3.56 13.56
CA ASP A 22 0.51 -2.82 13.93
C ASP A 22 0.54 -1.41 13.32
N PHE A 23 0.12 -1.29 12.05
CA PHE A 23 0.04 0.00 11.37
C PHE A 23 -0.96 0.94 12.05
N PHE A 24 -2.17 0.44 12.36
CA PHE A 24 -3.19 1.24 13.04
C PHE A 24 -2.81 1.56 14.49
N GLU A 25 -2.18 0.64 15.20
CA GLU A 25 -1.69 0.91 16.56
C GLU A 25 -0.63 2.03 16.59
N ARG A 26 0.31 2.02 15.63
CA ARG A 26 1.26 3.13 15.48
C ARG A 26 0.58 4.45 15.13
N ALA A 27 -0.55 4.41 14.42
CA ALA A 27 -1.37 5.60 14.15
C ALA A 27 -2.33 5.96 15.33
N GLY A 28 -2.12 5.37 16.51
CA GLY A 28 -2.91 5.63 17.72
C GLY A 28 -4.34 5.09 17.67
N MET A 29 -4.57 4.06 16.84
CA MET A 29 -5.89 3.46 16.64
C MET A 29 -5.86 1.98 17.01
N ARG A 30 -6.42 1.63 18.17
CA ARG A 30 -6.53 0.25 18.61
C ARG A 30 -7.91 -0.31 18.31
N PHE A 31 -7.92 -1.46 17.65
CA PHE A 31 -9.14 -2.21 17.38
C PHE A 31 -9.64 -2.91 18.65
N SER A 32 -10.94 -2.87 18.85
CA SER A 32 -11.63 -3.68 19.83
C SER A 32 -12.63 -4.57 19.11
N THR A 33 -12.50 -5.88 19.26
CA THR A 33 -13.47 -6.86 18.76
C THR A 33 -14.63 -7.01 19.76
N GLY A 34 -15.83 -7.31 19.28
CA GLY A 34 -16.97 -7.64 20.12
C GLY A 34 -16.72 -8.88 21.00
N ARG A 35 -17.58 -9.14 21.99
CA ARG A 35 -17.41 -10.18 23.03
C ARG A 35 -17.50 -11.64 22.55
N GLY A 36 -17.65 -11.90 21.24
CA GLY A 36 -17.79 -13.26 20.69
C GLY A 36 -16.69 -13.61 19.68
N ALA A 37 -16.12 -14.82 19.75
CA ALA A 37 -15.10 -15.33 18.82
C ALA A 37 -15.55 -15.42 17.34
N ARG A 38 -16.79 -15.04 17.04
CA ARG A 38 -17.38 -14.98 15.69
C ARG A 38 -17.91 -13.59 15.33
N ASP A 39 -17.57 -12.57 16.12
CA ASP A 39 -18.01 -11.21 15.84
C ASP A 39 -17.07 -10.58 14.81
N TYR A 40 -17.53 -10.50 13.56
CA TYR A 40 -16.81 -9.87 12.45
C TYR A 40 -16.82 -8.34 12.53
N ARG A 41 -17.39 -7.76 13.60
CA ARG A 41 -17.50 -6.32 13.83
C ARG A 41 -16.62 -5.89 15.00
N GLY A 42 -16.10 -4.68 14.88
CA GLY A 42 -15.31 -4.06 15.92
C GLY A 42 -15.44 -2.55 15.91
N THR A 43 -14.73 -1.93 16.83
CA THR A 43 -14.67 -0.48 16.99
C THR A 43 -13.24 -0.03 17.12
N ILE A 44 -12.99 1.28 16.96
CA ILE A 44 -11.72 1.92 17.29
C ILE A 44 -11.93 2.79 18.52
N ALA A 45 -11.11 2.59 19.54
CA ALA A 45 -11.20 3.38 20.76
C ALA A 45 -11.07 4.88 20.46
N GLY A 46 -12.02 5.66 20.97
CA GLY A 46 -12.08 7.13 20.75
C GLY A 46 -12.57 7.58 19.36
N LEU A 47 -13.09 6.66 18.52
CA LEU A 47 -13.70 6.98 17.22
C LEU A 47 -15.12 6.39 17.11
N ALA A 48 -16.09 7.06 17.73
CA ALA A 48 -17.50 6.60 17.80
C ALA A 48 -18.20 6.56 16.42
N ASP A 49 -17.69 7.30 15.45
CA ASP A 49 -18.23 7.38 14.08
C ASP A 49 -17.59 6.37 13.11
N VAL A 50 -16.84 5.39 13.64
CA VAL A 50 -16.17 4.35 12.87
C VAL A 50 -16.58 2.96 13.39
N GLU A 51 -17.09 2.14 12.49
CA GLU A 51 -17.33 0.71 12.69
C GLU A 51 -16.32 -0.08 11.86
N VAL A 52 -15.70 -1.09 12.46
CA VAL A 52 -14.70 -1.96 11.80
C VAL A 52 -15.34 -3.28 11.42
N LEU A 53 -15.06 -3.75 10.21
CA LEU A 53 -15.48 -5.05 9.71
C LEU A 53 -14.23 -5.89 9.40
N PHE A 54 -14.11 -7.05 10.08
CA PHE A 54 -13.01 -7.99 9.85
C PHE A 54 -13.39 -8.96 8.72
N LEU A 55 -12.79 -8.80 7.56
CA LEU A 55 -13.11 -9.51 6.31
C LEU A 55 -11.86 -10.11 5.68
N SER A 56 -12.01 -11.04 4.74
CA SER A 56 -10.87 -11.43 3.90
C SER A 56 -10.50 -10.29 2.95
N ALA A 57 -9.23 -10.23 2.52
CA ALA A 57 -8.77 -9.17 1.63
C ALA A 57 -9.55 -9.11 0.30
N SER A 58 -9.99 -10.27 -0.22
CA SER A 58 -10.83 -10.36 -1.44
C SER A 58 -12.25 -9.86 -1.20
N GLU A 59 -12.85 -10.18 -0.01
CA GLU A 59 -14.16 -9.66 0.36
C GLU A 59 -14.13 -8.15 0.51
N ILE A 60 -13.06 -7.58 1.10
CA ILE A 60 -12.89 -6.13 1.21
C ILE A 60 -12.94 -5.49 -0.18
N ALA A 61 -12.21 -6.02 -1.17
CA ALA A 61 -12.23 -5.51 -2.53
C ALA A 61 -13.65 -5.57 -3.15
N GLY A 62 -14.36 -6.68 -2.96
CA GLY A 62 -15.75 -6.84 -3.41
C GLY A 62 -16.73 -5.87 -2.73
N GLN A 63 -16.63 -5.71 -1.41
CA GLN A 63 -17.47 -4.81 -0.63
C GLN A 63 -17.25 -3.33 -0.98
N LEU A 64 -15.99 -2.93 -1.24
CA LEU A 64 -15.64 -1.60 -1.75
C LEU A 64 -16.27 -1.35 -3.12
N ALA A 65 -16.18 -2.31 -4.04
CA ALA A 65 -16.75 -2.21 -5.37
C ALA A 65 -18.28 -2.09 -5.36
N ALA A 66 -18.93 -2.76 -4.40
CA ALA A 66 -20.38 -2.74 -4.22
C ALA A 66 -20.87 -1.49 -3.44
N GLY A 67 -19.97 -0.69 -2.85
CA GLY A 67 -20.34 0.42 -1.98
C GLY A 67 -20.87 0.02 -0.61
N ALA A 68 -20.66 -1.24 -0.22
CA ALA A 68 -21.13 -1.76 1.06
C ALA A 68 -20.24 -1.34 2.23
N ILE A 69 -18.98 -0.99 1.99
CA ILE A 69 -18.07 -0.35 2.94
C ILE A 69 -17.48 0.91 2.32
N HIS A 70 -17.06 1.85 3.17
CA HIS A 70 -16.53 3.14 2.74
C HIS A 70 -15.03 3.11 2.48
N LEU A 71 -14.27 2.59 3.45
CA LEU A 71 -12.82 2.39 3.39
C LEU A 71 -12.49 0.93 3.63
N GLY A 72 -11.36 0.47 3.10
CA GLY A 72 -10.88 -0.89 3.36
C GLY A 72 -9.39 -1.03 3.07
N ILE A 73 -8.76 -2.02 3.73
CA ILE A 73 -7.36 -2.35 3.50
C ILE A 73 -7.28 -3.65 2.73
N THR A 74 -6.70 -3.58 1.54
CA THR A 74 -6.50 -4.73 0.67
C THR A 74 -5.30 -4.51 -0.24
N GLY A 75 -4.80 -5.58 -0.88
CA GLY A 75 -3.75 -5.49 -1.87
C GLY A 75 -4.24 -4.85 -3.18
N GLU A 76 -3.40 -4.06 -3.82
CA GLU A 76 -3.73 -3.50 -5.14
C GLU A 76 -3.96 -4.60 -6.18
N ASP A 77 -3.26 -5.72 -6.07
CA ASP A 77 -3.45 -6.91 -6.90
C ASP A 77 -4.90 -7.42 -6.85
N LEU A 78 -5.48 -7.50 -5.65
CA LEU A 78 -6.87 -7.92 -5.48
C LEU A 78 -7.87 -6.86 -5.99
N VAL A 79 -7.57 -5.58 -5.79
CA VAL A 79 -8.37 -4.48 -6.36
C VAL A 79 -8.41 -4.58 -7.88
N ARG A 80 -7.24 -4.72 -8.53
CA ARG A 80 -7.13 -4.80 -9.99
C ARG A 80 -7.70 -6.08 -10.56
N GLU A 81 -7.57 -7.21 -9.84
CA GLU A 81 -8.14 -8.49 -10.26
C GLU A 81 -9.66 -8.53 -10.10
N THR A 82 -10.17 -8.09 -8.94
CA THR A 82 -11.59 -8.26 -8.59
C THR A 82 -12.50 -7.23 -9.24
N ILE A 83 -12.03 -5.97 -9.36
CA ILE A 83 -12.87 -4.83 -9.75
C ILE A 83 -12.64 -4.45 -11.21
N PRO A 84 -13.62 -4.68 -12.11
CA PRO A 84 -13.54 -4.18 -13.47
C PRO A 84 -13.44 -2.65 -13.49
N ARG A 85 -12.48 -2.10 -14.27
CA ARG A 85 -12.25 -0.65 -14.32
C ARG A 85 -12.17 -0.06 -12.90
N ALA A 86 -11.22 -0.61 -12.09
CA ALA A 86 -11.11 -0.29 -10.68
C ALA A 86 -11.04 1.22 -10.42
N ASP A 87 -10.33 1.97 -11.27
CA ASP A 87 -10.17 3.42 -11.13
C ASP A 87 -11.48 4.22 -11.26
N ASP A 88 -12.52 3.62 -11.88
CA ASP A 88 -13.86 4.23 -11.94
C ASP A 88 -14.68 3.95 -10.68
N ARG A 89 -14.32 2.95 -9.89
CA ARG A 89 -15.14 2.45 -8.78
C ARG A 89 -14.55 2.70 -7.41
N VAL A 90 -13.25 2.67 -7.30
CA VAL A 90 -12.52 2.85 -6.03
C VAL A 90 -11.37 3.82 -6.21
N ALA A 91 -10.85 4.34 -5.11
CA ALA A 91 -9.62 5.14 -5.09
C ALA A 91 -8.60 4.53 -4.15
N LEU A 92 -7.36 4.38 -4.62
CA LEU A 92 -6.22 4.07 -3.77
C LEU A 92 -5.83 5.35 -3.02
N ILE A 93 -6.19 5.44 -1.74
CA ILE A 93 -5.98 6.64 -0.92
C ILE A 93 -4.53 6.76 -0.47
N ALA A 94 -3.97 5.67 0.04
CA ALA A 94 -2.59 5.63 0.50
C ALA A 94 -2.00 4.22 0.40
N PRO A 95 -0.76 4.08 -0.10
CA PRO A 95 0.02 2.86 0.11
C PRO A 95 0.42 2.77 1.58
N LEU A 96 0.42 1.56 2.15
CA LEU A 96 0.65 1.36 3.59
C LEU A 96 2.07 0.88 3.92
N GLY A 97 2.90 0.61 2.89
CA GLY A 97 4.29 0.24 3.05
C GLY A 97 4.54 -1.21 3.51
N PHE A 98 3.50 -2.04 3.53
CA PHE A 98 3.60 -3.47 3.85
C PHE A 98 2.77 -4.33 2.89
N GLY A 99 2.88 -5.65 3.03
CA GLY A 99 2.10 -6.60 2.24
C GLY A 99 2.48 -6.57 0.76
N GLN A 100 3.78 -6.38 0.44
CA GLN A 100 4.27 -6.45 -0.93
C GLN A 100 3.95 -7.82 -1.54
N ALA A 101 3.37 -7.80 -2.74
CA ALA A 101 2.92 -8.97 -3.47
C ALA A 101 2.96 -8.69 -4.97
N ASN A 102 4.13 -8.85 -5.60
CA ASN A 102 4.26 -8.67 -7.03
C ASN A 102 3.57 -9.80 -7.77
N VAL A 103 2.69 -9.49 -8.70
CA VAL A 103 2.09 -10.48 -9.61
C VAL A 103 3.06 -10.68 -10.77
N VAL A 104 3.49 -11.92 -10.97
CA VAL A 104 4.55 -12.25 -11.92
C VAL A 104 4.20 -13.45 -12.79
N VAL A 105 4.74 -13.49 -14.02
CA VAL A 105 4.81 -14.70 -14.84
C VAL A 105 6.03 -15.51 -14.41
N ALA A 106 5.83 -16.76 -14.08
CA ALA A 106 6.93 -17.67 -13.79
C ALA A 106 6.82 -18.95 -14.63
N VAL A 107 7.96 -19.36 -15.18
CA VAL A 107 8.12 -20.53 -16.04
C VAL A 107 9.04 -21.55 -15.39
N PRO A 108 8.98 -22.85 -15.78
CA PRO A 108 9.94 -23.84 -15.30
C PRO A 108 11.39 -23.40 -15.57
N GLN A 109 12.28 -23.58 -14.60
CA GLN A 109 13.72 -23.28 -14.77
C GLN A 109 14.35 -24.09 -15.92
N ALA A 110 13.79 -25.28 -16.19
CA ALA A 110 14.21 -26.14 -17.32
C ALA A 110 13.99 -25.49 -18.70
N TRP A 111 13.18 -24.46 -18.79
CA TRP A 111 13.00 -23.66 -20.02
C TRP A 111 14.14 -22.66 -20.12
N ILE A 112 15.35 -23.17 -20.43
CA ILE A 112 16.61 -22.41 -20.37
C ILE A 112 16.56 -21.16 -21.24
N ASP A 113 16.05 -21.29 -22.47
CA ASP A 113 16.03 -20.24 -23.50
C ASP A 113 14.82 -19.30 -23.37
N VAL A 114 13.95 -19.47 -22.35
CA VAL A 114 12.78 -18.61 -22.11
C VAL A 114 13.11 -17.64 -20.99
N GLY A 115 13.44 -16.40 -21.31
CA GLY A 115 13.78 -15.33 -20.35
C GLY A 115 12.80 -14.16 -20.34
N SER A 116 12.02 -13.98 -21.41
CA SER A 116 11.13 -12.84 -21.64
C SER A 116 9.71 -13.28 -22.04
N MET A 117 8.77 -12.32 -22.08
CA MET A 117 7.41 -12.55 -22.58
C MET A 117 7.39 -12.81 -24.09
N ALA A 118 8.35 -12.28 -24.84
CA ALA A 118 8.50 -12.59 -26.27
C ALA A 118 8.82 -14.08 -26.48
N ASP A 119 9.72 -14.65 -25.65
CA ASP A 119 10.02 -16.10 -25.72
C ASP A 119 8.78 -16.95 -25.36
N VAL A 120 7.93 -16.46 -24.44
CA VAL A 120 6.65 -17.15 -24.12
C VAL A 120 5.69 -17.10 -25.29
N GLU A 121 5.67 -16.02 -26.08
CA GLU A 121 4.85 -15.93 -27.31
C GLU A 121 5.31 -16.98 -28.34
N ASP A 122 6.60 -17.07 -28.61
CA ASP A 122 7.19 -18.06 -29.50
C ASP A 122 6.89 -19.50 -29.05
N VAL A 123 7.02 -19.77 -27.75
CA VAL A 123 6.65 -21.06 -27.14
C VAL A 123 5.16 -21.33 -27.35
N ALA A 124 4.26 -20.37 -27.04
CA ALA A 124 2.82 -20.54 -27.16
C ALA A 124 2.39 -20.86 -28.60
N ALA A 125 2.94 -20.13 -29.59
CA ALA A 125 2.67 -20.35 -31.00
C ALA A 125 3.07 -21.77 -31.46
N SER A 126 4.26 -22.25 -31.05
CA SER A 126 4.78 -23.57 -31.42
C SER A 126 4.17 -24.72 -30.60
N PHE A 127 3.70 -24.44 -29.37
CA PHE A 127 3.25 -25.43 -28.41
C PHE A 127 2.05 -26.24 -28.89
N ARG A 128 1.10 -25.57 -29.54
CA ARG A 128 -0.07 -26.22 -30.11
C ARG A 128 0.29 -27.23 -31.21
N GLN A 129 1.24 -26.87 -32.07
CA GLN A 129 1.71 -27.77 -33.12
C GLN A 129 2.42 -29.00 -32.54
N ARG A 130 3.25 -28.80 -31.51
CA ARG A 130 4.05 -29.88 -30.91
C ARG A 130 3.26 -30.81 -29.99
N HIS A 131 2.30 -30.24 -29.23
CA HIS A 131 1.60 -30.96 -28.15
C HIS A 131 0.09 -31.18 -28.42
N GLY A 132 -0.46 -30.71 -29.55
CA GLY A 132 -1.87 -30.83 -29.88
C GLY A 132 -2.82 -30.05 -28.98
N ARG A 133 -2.30 -29.16 -28.10
CA ARG A 133 -3.06 -28.37 -27.14
C ARG A 133 -2.43 -27.00 -26.92
N ARG A 134 -3.21 -26.05 -26.39
CA ARG A 134 -2.73 -24.73 -26.01
C ARG A 134 -1.84 -24.79 -24.76
N LEU A 135 -0.98 -23.78 -24.62
CA LEU A 135 -0.20 -23.53 -23.42
C LEU A 135 -1.13 -23.27 -22.24
N ARG A 136 -0.95 -23.96 -21.11
CA ARG A 136 -1.78 -23.82 -19.91
C ARG A 136 -1.10 -22.91 -18.89
N VAL A 137 -1.85 -21.92 -18.41
CA VAL A 137 -1.40 -20.92 -17.43
C VAL A 137 -2.20 -21.08 -16.15
N ALA A 138 -1.59 -21.58 -15.08
CA ALA A 138 -2.27 -21.68 -13.78
C ALA A 138 -2.22 -20.33 -13.07
N THR A 139 -3.38 -19.82 -12.63
CA THR A 139 -3.47 -18.56 -11.93
C THR A 139 -4.83 -18.38 -11.23
N LYS A 140 -4.83 -17.55 -10.18
CA LYS A 140 -6.05 -16.93 -9.62
C LYS A 140 -6.27 -15.50 -10.16
N TYR A 141 -5.28 -14.93 -10.85
CA TYR A 141 -5.28 -13.58 -11.41
C TYR A 141 -5.70 -13.59 -12.89
N VAL A 142 -6.91 -14.05 -13.15
CA VAL A 142 -7.44 -14.30 -14.50
C VAL A 142 -7.49 -13.02 -15.33
N ARG A 143 -7.98 -11.92 -14.74
CA ARG A 143 -8.12 -10.64 -15.43
C ARG A 143 -6.76 -10.00 -15.73
N LEU A 144 -5.89 -9.91 -14.73
CA LEU A 144 -4.54 -9.37 -14.89
C LEU A 144 -3.77 -10.16 -15.92
N THR A 145 -3.83 -11.50 -15.86
CA THR A 145 -3.17 -12.38 -16.83
C THR A 145 -3.65 -12.11 -18.26
N ARG A 146 -4.98 -12.06 -18.47
CA ARG A 146 -5.53 -11.79 -19.80
C ARG A 146 -5.10 -10.44 -20.37
N ALA A 147 -5.14 -9.40 -19.54
CA ALA A 147 -4.73 -8.06 -19.94
C ALA A 147 -3.23 -8.03 -20.31
N PHE A 148 -2.38 -8.61 -19.48
CA PHE A 148 -0.94 -8.64 -19.67
C PHE A 148 -0.53 -9.46 -20.89
N PHE A 149 -1.07 -10.68 -21.06
CA PHE A 149 -0.78 -11.51 -22.20
C PHE A 149 -1.25 -10.87 -23.52
N SER A 150 -2.40 -10.20 -23.50
CA SER A 150 -2.88 -9.44 -24.66
C SER A 150 -1.95 -8.27 -25.03
N GLN A 151 -1.37 -7.58 -24.04
CA GLN A 151 -0.36 -6.52 -24.29
C GLN A 151 0.90 -7.04 -24.94
N HIS A 152 1.27 -8.30 -24.67
CA HIS A 152 2.43 -8.99 -25.27
C HIS A 152 2.07 -9.82 -26.52
N GLY A 153 0.86 -9.68 -27.07
CA GLY A 153 0.44 -10.37 -28.29
C GLY A 153 0.15 -11.88 -28.11
N ILE A 154 0.23 -12.40 -26.89
CA ILE A 154 0.08 -13.84 -26.62
C ILE A 154 -1.40 -14.21 -26.61
N ALA A 155 -1.84 -15.02 -27.57
CA ALA A 155 -3.24 -15.44 -27.71
C ALA A 155 -3.46 -16.95 -27.56
N ASP A 156 -2.44 -17.77 -27.80
CA ASP A 156 -2.58 -19.25 -27.87
C ASP A 156 -2.33 -19.95 -26.54
N TYR A 157 -3.07 -19.52 -25.52
CA TYR A 157 -3.03 -20.10 -24.17
C TYR A 157 -4.41 -20.45 -23.64
N LEU A 158 -4.44 -21.21 -22.53
CA LEU A 158 -5.62 -21.57 -21.75
C LEU A 158 -5.37 -21.29 -20.27
N ILE A 159 -6.24 -20.52 -19.63
CA ILE A 159 -6.16 -20.33 -18.18
C ILE A 159 -6.71 -21.55 -17.45
N VAL A 160 -5.96 -22.03 -16.48
CA VAL A 160 -6.36 -23.02 -15.48
C VAL A 160 -6.48 -22.29 -14.15
N GLU A 161 -7.70 -22.10 -13.66
CA GLU A 161 -7.89 -21.44 -12.37
C GLU A 161 -7.26 -22.27 -11.25
N SER A 162 -6.45 -21.59 -10.42
CA SER A 162 -5.76 -22.17 -9.27
C SER A 162 -5.99 -21.31 -8.04
N LEU A 163 -6.74 -21.82 -7.09
CA LEU A 163 -7.10 -21.11 -5.86
C LEU A 163 -6.11 -21.33 -4.71
N GLY A 164 -5.04 -22.09 -4.92
CA GLY A 164 -3.99 -22.35 -3.94
C GLY A 164 -2.92 -23.27 -4.50
N ALA A 165 -1.71 -23.23 -3.93
CA ALA A 165 -0.54 -24.00 -4.35
C ALA A 165 -0.26 -23.91 -5.86
N THR A 166 -0.44 -22.73 -6.45
CA THR A 166 -0.28 -22.48 -7.90
C THR A 166 1.13 -22.81 -8.37
N GLU A 167 2.14 -22.57 -7.53
CA GLU A 167 3.56 -22.86 -7.80
C GLU A 167 3.84 -24.34 -8.05
N GLY A 168 3.00 -25.24 -7.55
CA GLY A 168 3.11 -26.68 -7.78
C GLY A 168 2.49 -27.16 -9.10
N ALA A 169 1.72 -26.34 -9.79
CA ALA A 169 0.96 -26.75 -10.97
C ALA A 169 1.84 -27.26 -12.14
N PRO A 170 3.00 -26.66 -12.46
CA PRO A 170 3.87 -27.18 -13.51
C PRO A 170 4.48 -28.55 -13.16
N ALA A 171 4.94 -28.74 -11.92
CA ALA A 171 5.47 -30.03 -11.47
C ALA A 171 4.40 -31.13 -11.45
N ALA A 172 3.16 -30.80 -11.13
CA ALA A 172 2.02 -31.71 -11.19
C ALA A 172 1.51 -31.96 -12.63
N GLY A 173 2.06 -31.29 -13.65
CA GLY A 173 1.63 -31.40 -15.04
C GLY A 173 0.23 -30.84 -15.32
N THR A 174 -0.35 -30.06 -14.41
CA THR A 174 -1.67 -29.45 -14.56
C THR A 174 -1.62 -28.13 -15.33
N ALA A 175 -0.48 -27.44 -15.33
CA ALA A 175 -0.21 -26.27 -16.15
C ALA A 175 1.23 -26.31 -16.67
N ASP A 176 1.56 -25.43 -17.62
CA ASP A 176 2.87 -25.37 -18.25
C ASP A 176 3.70 -24.19 -17.69
N LEU A 177 3.02 -23.11 -17.28
CA LEU A 177 3.57 -21.97 -16.56
C LEU A 177 2.52 -21.40 -15.59
N ILE A 178 2.90 -20.42 -14.78
CA ILE A 178 2.01 -19.81 -13.81
C ILE A 178 2.03 -18.29 -13.86
N VAL A 179 0.94 -17.68 -13.37
CA VAL A 179 0.92 -16.29 -12.92
C VAL A 179 0.49 -16.28 -11.46
N ASP A 180 1.38 -15.85 -10.58
CA ASP A 180 1.12 -15.83 -9.14
C ASP A 180 1.86 -14.67 -8.45
N ILE A 181 1.59 -14.48 -7.16
CA ILE A 181 2.27 -13.49 -6.35
C ILE A 181 3.60 -14.00 -5.82
N THR A 182 4.54 -13.07 -5.75
CA THR A 182 5.80 -13.30 -5.03
C THR A 182 6.31 -12.02 -4.39
N THR A 183 7.02 -12.16 -3.28
CA THR A 183 7.75 -11.04 -2.63
C THR A 183 9.23 -11.12 -2.97
N THR A 184 9.84 -12.29 -2.78
CA THR A 184 11.29 -12.49 -2.96
C THR A 184 11.63 -13.50 -4.06
N GLY A 185 10.65 -14.19 -4.61
CA GLY A 185 10.87 -15.30 -5.55
C GLY A 185 11.26 -16.63 -4.90
N ALA A 186 11.51 -16.69 -3.60
CA ALA A 186 12.04 -17.88 -2.93
C ALA A 186 11.13 -19.12 -3.08
N THR A 187 9.81 -18.95 -2.93
CA THR A 187 8.85 -20.07 -3.10
C THR A 187 8.83 -20.55 -4.54
N LEU A 188 8.91 -19.65 -5.52
CA LEU A 188 8.97 -20.02 -6.94
C LEU A 188 10.25 -20.81 -7.24
N ALA A 189 11.40 -20.34 -6.77
CA ALA A 189 12.68 -21.02 -6.95
C ALA A 189 12.70 -22.41 -6.30
N ALA A 190 12.09 -22.57 -5.11
CA ALA A 190 11.96 -23.86 -4.43
C ALA A 190 11.07 -24.85 -5.22
N ASN A 191 10.18 -24.37 -6.09
CA ASN A 191 9.37 -25.18 -7.00
C ASN A 191 9.96 -25.24 -8.42
N ALA A 192 11.27 -25.02 -8.58
CA ALA A 192 11.97 -25.01 -9.85
C ALA A 192 11.36 -24.07 -10.91
N LEU A 193 10.87 -22.92 -10.48
CA LEU A 193 10.33 -21.85 -11.34
C LEU A 193 11.28 -20.64 -11.35
N LYS A 194 11.33 -19.94 -12.47
CA LYS A 194 11.99 -18.63 -12.62
C LYS A 194 11.00 -17.58 -13.08
N VAL A 195 11.14 -16.36 -12.57
CA VAL A 195 10.39 -15.19 -13.03
C VAL A 195 11.04 -14.67 -14.31
N LEU A 196 10.23 -14.26 -15.28
CA LEU A 196 10.72 -13.64 -16.50
C LEU A 196 11.18 -12.19 -16.23
N GLU A 197 12.15 -11.72 -16.99
CA GLU A 197 12.75 -10.38 -16.82
C GLU A 197 11.71 -9.25 -16.97
N ASP A 198 10.81 -9.38 -17.93
CA ASP A 198 9.70 -8.47 -18.22
C ASP A 198 8.34 -9.04 -17.76
N GLY A 199 8.33 -10.13 -16.97
CA GLY A 199 7.15 -10.86 -16.54
C GLY A 199 6.46 -10.31 -15.29
N VAL A 200 6.72 -9.06 -14.88
CA VAL A 200 6.04 -8.44 -13.74
C VAL A 200 4.77 -7.72 -14.21
N LEU A 201 3.61 -8.31 -13.94
CA LEU A 201 2.31 -7.74 -14.29
C LEU A 201 1.94 -6.54 -13.43
N LEU A 202 2.23 -6.64 -12.14
CA LEU A 202 1.87 -5.61 -11.16
C LEU A 202 2.80 -5.68 -9.95
N ARG A 203 3.35 -4.53 -9.57
CA ARG A 203 4.02 -4.35 -8.27
C ARG A 203 2.96 -3.91 -7.27
N SER A 204 2.52 -4.83 -6.42
CA SER A 204 1.43 -4.60 -5.46
C SER A 204 1.93 -4.47 -4.03
N GLN A 205 1.16 -3.75 -3.24
CA GLN A 205 1.26 -3.69 -1.78
C GLN A 205 -0.12 -3.46 -1.17
N ALA A 206 -0.21 -3.55 0.15
CA ALA A 206 -1.42 -3.16 0.86
C ALA A 206 -1.69 -1.66 0.69
N ASN A 207 -2.94 -1.34 0.40
CA ASN A 207 -3.42 0.03 0.22
C ASN A 207 -4.64 0.28 1.10
N LEU A 208 -4.77 1.50 1.59
CA LEU A 208 -6.04 2.05 2.05
C LEU A 208 -6.84 2.47 0.82
N VAL A 209 -8.00 1.86 0.63
CA VAL A 209 -8.84 2.00 -0.55
C VAL A 209 -10.20 2.57 -0.16
N ALA A 210 -10.70 3.54 -0.91
CA ALA A 210 -12.02 4.13 -0.72
C ALA A 210 -12.99 3.69 -1.81
N SER A 211 -14.24 3.41 -1.44
CA SER A 211 -15.33 3.17 -2.37
C SER A 211 -15.83 4.49 -2.98
N GLY A 212 -15.99 4.54 -4.31
CA GLY A 212 -16.69 5.63 -5.01
C GLY A 212 -18.21 5.53 -4.96
N PHE A 213 -18.76 4.39 -4.49
CA PHE A 213 -20.20 4.09 -4.53
C PHE A 213 -20.87 3.94 -3.16
N ALA A 214 -20.10 4.00 -2.07
CA ALA A 214 -20.66 3.97 -0.72
C ALA A 214 -21.52 5.22 -0.43
N ASP A 215 -22.46 5.10 0.49
CA ASP A 215 -23.26 6.23 0.98
C ASP A 215 -22.45 7.08 1.95
N TRP A 216 -21.70 8.05 1.43
CA TRP A 216 -20.85 8.96 2.19
C TRP A 216 -21.67 10.00 2.95
N SER A 217 -22.36 9.57 4.00
CA SER A 217 -23.07 10.44 4.93
C SER A 217 -22.11 11.47 5.56
N ARG A 218 -22.67 12.52 6.19
CA ARG A 218 -21.86 13.49 6.97
C ARG A 218 -21.07 12.79 8.08
N ARG A 219 -21.67 11.82 8.74
CA ARG A 219 -21.06 11.03 9.82
C ARG A 219 -19.94 10.15 9.30
N ALA A 220 -20.15 9.44 8.17
CA ALA A 220 -19.12 8.63 7.54
C ALA A 220 -17.90 9.47 7.12
N LYS A 221 -18.12 10.68 6.56
CA LYS A 221 -17.04 11.60 6.21
C LYS A 221 -16.27 12.10 7.42
N ALA A 222 -16.96 12.40 8.53
CA ALA A 222 -16.31 12.80 9.78
C ALA A 222 -15.42 11.66 10.34
N GLY A 223 -15.94 10.42 10.34
CA GLY A 223 -15.16 9.24 10.70
C GLY A 223 -13.95 9.04 9.81
N ALA A 224 -14.10 9.17 8.49
CA ALA A 224 -12.98 9.10 7.55
C ALA A 224 -11.93 10.18 7.81
N GLY A 225 -12.35 11.43 8.03
CA GLY A 225 -11.46 12.52 8.37
C GLY A 225 -10.61 12.23 9.61
N ALA A 226 -11.23 11.66 10.67
CA ALA A 226 -10.53 11.31 11.90
C ALA A 226 -9.52 10.16 11.70
N VAL A 227 -9.85 9.13 10.91
CA VAL A 227 -8.94 8.03 10.57
C VAL A 227 -7.79 8.54 9.70
N LEU A 228 -8.09 9.26 8.62
CA LEU A 228 -7.10 9.75 7.66
C LEU A 228 -6.15 10.78 8.29
N ALA A 229 -6.63 11.60 9.23
CA ALA A 229 -5.78 12.56 9.95
C ALA A 229 -4.69 11.86 10.78
N ARG A 230 -5.07 10.78 11.49
CA ARG A 230 -4.11 10.00 12.30
C ARG A 230 -3.10 9.26 11.42
N ILE A 231 -3.54 8.67 10.32
CA ILE A 231 -2.65 8.00 9.35
C ILE A 231 -1.68 9.01 8.74
N ALA A 232 -2.16 10.17 8.27
CA ALA A 232 -1.31 11.19 7.68
C ALA A 232 -0.28 11.74 8.68
N ALA A 233 -0.71 12.01 9.91
CA ALA A 233 0.17 12.53 10.97
C ALA A 233 1.28 11.54 11.36
N GLN A 234 0.95 10.26 11.50
CA GLN A 234 1.91 9.20 11.79
C GLN A 234 2.89 8.99 10.62
N SER A 235 2.37 8.91 9.39
CA SER A 235 3.20 8.75 8.19
C SER A 235 4.19 9.90 8.03
N ARG A 236 3.75 11.14 8.25
CA ARG A 236 4.60 12.32 8.22
C ARG A 236 5.69 12.27 9.29
N ALA A 237 5.32 11.93 10.53
CA ALA A 237 6.25 11.81 11.66
C ALA A 237 7.34 10.76 11.40
N GLY A 238 7.01 9.65 10.76
CA GLY A 238 7.94 8.59 10.40
C GLY A 238 9.09 9.05 9.51
N GLY A 239 8.82 10.00 8.62
CA GLY A 239 9.80 10.59 7.69
C GLY A 239 10.63 11.74 8.27
N LEU A 240 10.32 12.20 9.49
CA LEU A 240 10.91 13.39 10.10
C LEU A 240 11.56 13.09 11.44
N ARG A 241 12.45 13.99 11.86
CA ARG A 241 12.98 14.08 13.22
C ARG A 241 12.88 15.54 13.70
N GLU A 242 12.59 15.71 14.98
CA GLU A 242 12.74 17.01 15.64
C GLU A 242 14.19 17.19 16.03
N VAL A 243 14.79 18.31 15.59
CA VAL A 243 16.15 18.72 15.96
C VAL A 243 16.04 20.02 16.73
N ARG A 244 16.49 20.01 18.00
CA ARG A 244 16.53 21.19 18.85
C ARG A 244 17.98 21.58 19.15
N PHE A 245 18.29 22.86 19.11
CA PHE A 245 19.63 23.37 19.31
C PHE A 245 19.60 24.84 19.74
N ALA A 246 20.70 25.32 20.32
CA ALA A 246 20.91 26.71 20.65
C ALA A 246 22.06 27.27 19.82
N LEU A 247 21.86 28.41 19.18
CA LEU A 247 22.91 29.19 18.51
C LEU A 247 23.34 30.36 19.36
N PRO A 248 24.65 30.73 19.34
CA PRO A 248 25.14 31.88 20.10
C PRO A 248 24.60 33.21 19.60
N ASP A 249 24.42 33.42 18.29
CA ASP A 249 24.00 34.68 17.67
C ASP A 249 23.14 34.49 16.41
N GLY A 250 22.13 35.37 16.20
CA GLY A 250 21.39 35.66 14.96
C GLY A 250 20.85 34.45 14.17
N GLN A 251 19.55 34.17 14.27
CA GLN A 251 18.97 32.93 13.76
C GLN A 251 18.22 33.02 12.42
N ASP A 252 17.98 34.24 11.92
CA ASP A 252 17.05 34.45 10.81
C ASP A 252 17.56 33.89 9.47
N SER A 253 18.81 34.17 9.11
CA SER A 253 19.43 33.62 7.89
C SER A 253 19.70 32.14 7.96
N PHE A 254 19.88 31.62 9.18
CA PHE A 254 20.20 30.25 9.48
C PHE A 254 19.04 29.28 9.18
N LEU A 255 17.82 29.63 9.57
CA LEU A 255 16.64 28.79 9.30
C LEU A 255 16.37 28.67 7.79
N ALA A 256 16.58 29.76 7.04
CA ALA A 256 16.46 29.73 5.59
C ALA A 256 17.53 28.86 4.94
N GLU A 257 18.80 28.95 5.41
CA GLU A 257 19.89 28.10 4.92
C GLU A 257 19.65 26.61 5.25
N ALA A 258 19.13 26.31 6.44
CA ALA A 258 18.77 24.95 6.84
C ALA A 258 17.61 24.38 6.01
N ALA A 259 16.62 25.19 5.68
CA ALA A 259 15.52 24.79 4.81
C ALA A 259 16.00 24.46 3.39
N ASP A 260 16.82 25.31 2.81
CA ASP A 260 17.33 25.14 1.44
C ASP A 260 18.25 23.91 1.31
N ARG A 261 19.16 23.71 2.28
CA ARG A 261 20.19 22.67 2.19
C ARG A 261 19.72 21.29 2.63
N PHE A 262 18.83 21.21 3.62
CA PHE A 262 18.45 19.95 4.28
C PHE A 262 16.95 19.68 4.22
N GLY A 263 16.17 20.51 3.51
CA GLY A 263 14.72 20.38 3.49
C GLY A 263 14.09 20.53 4.89
N ALA A 264 14.79 21.20 5.80
CA ALA A 264 14.31 21.41 7.16
C ALA A 264 13.18 22.44 7.19
N SER A 265 12.26 22.32 8.14
CA SER A 265 11.21 23.31 8.37
C SER A 265 11.19 23.73 9.84
N ALA A 266 10.87 25.00 10.09
CA ALA A 266 10.73 25.56 11.43
C ALA A 266 9.24 25.66 11.78
N PRO A 267 8.61 24.66 12.39
CA PRO A 267 7.16 24.61 12.61
C PRO A 267 6.66 25.67 13.58
N PHE A 268 7.53 26.17 14.43
CA PHE A 268 7.22 27.20 15.43
C PHE A 268 7.79 28.59 15.06
N GLY A 269 8.33 28.72 13.83
CA GLY A 269 8.95 29.96 13.36
C GLY A 269 10.31 30.23 14.00
N ILE A 270 10.69 31.53 14.00
CA ILE A 270 11.97 31.99 14.54
C ILE A 270 11.82 32.13 16.07
N PRO A 271 12.68 31.46 16.87
CA PRO A 271 12.61 31.61 18.32
C PRO A 271 13.08 32.98 18.80
N ALA A 272 12.63 33.41 19.97
CA ALA A 272 13.14 34.60 20.61
C ALA A 272 14.64 34.46 20.96
N ALA A 273 15.35 35.60 21.06
CA ALA A 273 16.78 35.59 21.38
C ALA A 273 17.06 34.78 22.66
N GLY A 274 18.06 33.89 22.60
CA GLY A 274 18.44 32.99 23.71
C GLY A 274 17.55 31.79 23.90
N GLN A 275 16.49 31.61 23.09
CA GLN A 275 15.67 30.40 23.10
C GLN A 275 16.21 29.35 22.11
N PRO A 276 16.08 28.05 22.39
CA PRO A 276 16.48 27.02 21.44
C PRO A 276 15.57 27.03 20.19
N ALA A 277 16.18 26.86 19.02
CA ALA A 277 15.49 26.63 17.77
C ALA A 277 15.00 25.18 17.68
N THR A 278 13.89 24.97 16.98
CA THR A 278 13.33 23.66 16.69
C THR A 278 13.11 23.53 15.18
N LEU A 279 13.71 22.50 14.59
CA LEU A 279 13.52 22.14 13.18
C LEU A 279 12.90 20.75 13.06
N LEU A 280 12.04 20.57 12.06
CA LEU A 280 11.66 19.27 11.55
C LEU A 280 12.51 19.00 10.30
N VAL A 281 13.22 17.88 10.28
CA VAL A 281 14.15 17.54 9.21
C VAL A 281 13.91 16.11 8.70
N PRO A 282 14.03 15.84 7.40
CA PRO A 282 13.98 14.49 6.87
C PRO A 282 15.01 13.56 7.56
N VAL A 283 14.61 12.33 7.84
CA VAL A 283 15.46 11.36 8.57
C VAL A 283 16.84 11.19 7.93
N GLY A 284 16.91 11.19 6.59
CA GLY A 284 18.17 11.05 5.84
C GLY A 284 19.15 12.21 6.02
N GLU A 285 18.65 13.41 6.39
CA GLU A 285 19.45 14.63 6.50
C GLU A 285 19.92 14.96 7.92
N VAL A 286 19.52 14.15 8.92
CA VAL A 286 19.78 14.43 10.34
C VAL A 286 21.25 14.60 10.63
N TYR A 287 22.10 13.71 10.16
CA TYR A 287 23.54 13.75 10.44
C TYR A 287 24.21 14.92 9.75
N ALA A 288 23.91 15.19 8.47
CA ALA A 288 24.45 16.31 7.72
C ALA A 288 24.04 17.66 8.35
N LEU A 289 22.79 17.77 8.79
CA LEU A 289 22.33 18.94 9.53
C LEU A 289 23.09 19.10 10.87
N ALA A 290 23.25 18.03 11.64
CA ALA A 290 23.91 18.10 12.93
C ALA A 290 25.39 18.53 12.82
N GLU A 291 26.11 18.01 11.84
CA GLU A 291 27.51 18.41 11.55
C GLU A 291 27.59 19.89 11.13
N TRP A 292 26.69 20.33 10.26
CA TRP A 292 26.62 21.71 9.84
C TRP A 292 26.28 22.66 11.02
N LEU A 293 25.33 22.27 11.88
CA LEU A 293 24.98 22.99 13.11
C LEU A 293 26.18 23.14 14.04
N ALA A 294 26.93 22.06 14.25
CA ALA A 294 28.12 22.07 15.09
C ALA A 294 29.20 23.01 14.53
N ALA A 295 29.42 22.99 13.20
CA ALA A 295 30.36 23.88 12.53
C ALA A 295 29.96 25.37 12.65
N LYS A 296 28.66 25.69 12.75
CA LYS A 296 28.12 27.03 13.02
C LYS A 296 28.17 27.42 14.51
N GLY A 297 28.70 26.54 15.40
CA GLY A 297 28.84 26.81 16.81
C GLY A 297 27.57 26.52 17.64
N ALA A 298 26.62 25.76 17.08
CA ALA A 298 25.42 25.35 17.82
C ALA A 298 25.79 24.49 19.04
N LYS A 299 25.07 24.72 20.13
CA LYS A 299 25.22 23.97 21.38
C LYS A 299 23.99 23.11 21.64
N ALA A 300 24.20 22.01 22.40
CA ALA A 300 23.11 21.13 22.85
C ALA A 300 22.19 20.64 21.71
N ILE A 301 22.79 20.16 20.60
CA ILE A 301 22.03 19.57 19.49
C ILE A 301 21.40 18.27 19.95
N THR A 302 20.06 18.22 19.97
CA THR A 302 19.31 17.02 20.33
C THR A 302 18.40 16.60 19.19
N VAL A 303 18.22 15.27 19.01
CA VAL A 303 17.37 14.70 17.97
C VAL A 303 16.34 13.79 18.62
N THR A 304 15.06 14.02 18.32
CA THR A 304 13.95 13.26 18.88
C THR A 304 13.09 12.67 17.78
N PRO A 305 12.75 11.38 17.83
CA PRO A 305 11.72 10.81 16.97
C PRO A 305 10.36 11.40 17.34
N LEU A 306 9.48 11.49 16.34
CA LEU A 306 8.13 12.00 16.51
C LEU A 306 7.13 10.86 16.30
N ASP A 307 6.09 10.81 17.12
CA ASP A 307 4.98 9.87 16.93
C ASP A 307 3.96 10.40 15.92
N PHE A 308 3.67 11.71 15.97
CA PHE A 308 2.70 12.36 15.10
C PHE A 308 3.14 13.78 14.75
N VAL A 309 2.86 14.17 13.49
CA VAL A 309 2.95 15.55 13.02
C VAL A 309 1.64 15.90 12.32
N PHE A 310 0.74 16.59 13.02
CA PHE A 310 -0.54 17.05 12.46
C PHE A 310 -0.33 18.34 11.68
N GLU A 311 -0.98 18.44 10.51
CA GLU A 311 -1.02 19.65 9.70
C GLU A 311 -2.47 20.14 9.55
N PRO A 312 -2.66 21.46 9.30
CA PRO A 312 -4.00 22.01 9.07
C PRO A 312 -4.72 21.39 7.88
N SER A 313 -3.98 20.97 6.84
CA SER A 313 -4.51 20.29 5.67
C SER A 313 -4.16 18.80 5.70
N ASN A 314 -5.15 17.96 5.39
CA ASN A 314 -4.95 16.52 5.30
C ASN A 314 -4.92 16.07 3.84
N PRO A 315 -3.75 15.68 3.27
CA PRO A 315 -3.63 15.31 1.86
C PRO A 315 -4.42 14.04 1.52
N LEU A 316 -4.61 13.12 2.48
CA LEU A 316 -5.40 11.91 2.27
C LEU A 316 -6.90 12.23 2.19
N MET A 317 -7.37 13.16 3.01
CA MET A 317 -8.76 13.64 2.95
C MET A 317 -9.03 14.39 1.66
N ALA A 318 -8.11 15.25 1.21
CA ALA A 318 -8.22 15.96 -0.06
C ALA A 318 -8.33 14.97 -1.24
N ARG A 319 -7.51 13.91 -1.26
CA ARG A 319 -7.59 12.85 -2.28
C ARG A 319 -8.93 12.12 -2.25
N LEU A 320 -9.47 11.84 -1.07
CA LEU A 320 -10.80 11.24 -0.92
C LEU A 320 -11.88 12.16 -1.48
N GLU A 321 -11.88 13.44 -1.13
CA GLU A 321 -12.87 14.42 -1.58
C GLU A 321 -12.82 14.65 -3.08
N GLU A 322 -11.63 14.76 -3.67
CA GLU A 322 -11.44 14.81 -5.12
C GLU A 322 -12.10 13.62 -5.81
N ARG A 323 -11.90 12.42 -5.26
CA ARG A 323 -12.51 11.21 -5.81
C ARG A 323 -14.02 11.21 -5.71
N LEU A 324 -14.57 11.59 -4.57
CA LEU A 324 -16.02 11.67 -4.36
C LEU A 324 -16.68 12.76 -5.21
N GLY A 325 -15.94 13.81 -5.54
CA GLY A 325 -16.39 14.85 -6.46
C GLY A 325 -16.49 14.38 -7.92
N ARG A 326 -15.64 13.44 -8.34
CA ARG A 326 -15.65 12.84 -9.69
C ARG A 326 -16.72 11.75 -9.87
N ALA A 327 -17.19 11.16 -8.78
CA ALA A 327 -18.21 10.08 -8.81
C ALA A 327 -19.66 10.60 -8.90
N ARG A 328 -19.86 11.91 -8.86
CA ARG A 328 -21.13 12.62 -9.06
C ARG A 328 -21.24 13.15 -10.48
#